data_de9ebd063024e4633c7b5e7e637d3bd9
#
_entry.id   de9ebd063024e4633c7b5e7e637d3bd9
#
_cell.length_a   1.000
_cell.length_b   1.000
_cell.length_c   1.000
_cell.angle_alpha   90.00
_cell.angle_beta   90.00
_cell.angle_gamma   90.00
#
_symmetry.space_group_name_H-M   'P 1'
#
loop_
_entity.id
_entity.type
_entity.pdbx_description
1 polymer ?
#
loop_
_entity_poly.entity_id
_entity_poly.type
_entity_poly.pdbx_seq_one_letter_code
_entity_poly.pdbx_strand_id
1 'polypeptide(L)'
;MSFTFQLVRDDEGFPTAVVFEDSTSPGLVPVWEAAGVYDALYNSDGQLAREVSRAISYGLDRVTDDATLQQLLPPGVPMNEAIRFLDNVNRGCITHGAAWIRTR
;
A
#
# COMPACT_ATOMS: atom_id res chain seq x y z
N MET A 1 6.84 -1.59 15.79
CA MET A 1 6.04 -0.59 15.05
C MET A 1 5.66 -1.16 13.69
N SER A 2 4.58 -0.67 13.13
CA SER A 2 4.12 -1.09 11.81
C SER A 2 3.66 0.12 11.01
N PHE A 3 3.70 0.00 9.69
CA PHE A 3 3.06 0.94 8.78
C PHE A 3 1.68 0.40 8.44
N THR A 4 0.65 1.22 8.59
CA THR A 4 -0.74 0.83 8.34
C THR A 4 -1.33 1.67 7.21
N PHE A 5 -1.94 1.00 6.23
CA PHE A 5 -2.64 1.62 5.12
C PHE A 5 -4.13 1.30 5.25
N GLN A 6 -4.95 2.35 5.29
CA GLN A 6 -6.39 2.22 5.46
C GLN A 6 -7.13 2.88 4.31
N LEU A 7 -8.28 2.31 3.96
CA LEU A 7 -9.26 2.96 3.10
C LEU A 7 -10.51 3.22 3.92
N VAL A 8 -10.98 4.47 3.89
CA VAL A 8 -12.11 4.90 4.70
C VAL A 8 -13.19 5.51 3.81
N ARG A 9 -14.44 5.33 4.20
CA ARG A 9 -15.59 5.92 3.52
C ARG A 9 -16.36 6.78 4.48
N ASP A 10 -16.77 7.95 4.01
CA ASP A 10 -17.71 8.82 4.71
C ASP A 10 -19.09 8.59 4.11
N ASP A 11 -19.94 7.90 4.84
CA ASP A 11 -21.34 7.78 4.46
C ASP A 11 -22.11 8.94 5.09
N GLU A 12 -22.93 9.59 4.28
CA GLU A 12 -23.72 10.73 4.70
C GLU A 12 -24.55 10.39 5.93
N GLY A 13 -24.32 11.12 7.04
CA GLY A 13 -25.02 10.89 8.29
C GLY A 13 -24.46 9.78 9.18
N PHE A 14 -23.35 9.13 8.80
CA PHE A 14 -22.71 8.06 9.56
C PHE A 14 -21.25 8.36 9.84
N PRO A 15 -20.66 7.80 10.93
CA PRO A 15 -19.23 7.92 11.17
C PRO A 15 -18.41 7.31 10.03
N THR A 16 -17.20 7.82 9.84
CA THR A 16 -16.22 7.27 8.89
C THR A 16 -16.03 5.77 9.14
N ALA A 17 -16.19 4.97 8.11
CA ALA A 17 -16.02 3.52 8.19
C ALA A 17 -14.71 3.10 7.51
N VAL A 18 -13.92 2.26 8.19
CA VAL A 18 -12.75 1.62 7.59
C VAL A 18 -13.24 0.44 6.77
N VAL A 19 -13.02 0.49 5.44
CA VAL A 19 -13.46 -0.56 4.53
C VAL A 19 -12.32 -1.49 4.13
N PHE A 20 -11.08 -1.06 4.38
CA PHE A 20 -9.88 -1.87 4.14
C PHE A 20 -8.78 -1.42 5.09
N GLU A 21 -8.00 -2.37 5.59
CA GLU A 21 -6.82 -2.08 6.41
C GLU A 21 -5.82 -3.22 6.27
N ASP A 22 -4.55 -2.87 6.11
CA ASP A 22 -3.45 -3.82 6.22
C ASP A 22 -2.22 -3.09 6.75
N SER A 23 -1.33 -3.85 7.37
CA SER A 23 -0.10 -3.33 7.97
C SER A 23 1.10 -4.16 7.54
N THR A 24 2.25 -3.52 7.51
CA THR A 24 3.51 -4.18 7.21
C THR A 24 4.66 -3.51 7.95
N SER A 25 5.88 -4.05 7.77
CA SER A 25 7.07 -3.50 8.41
C SER A 25 7.44 -2.14 7.82
N PRO A 26 7.73 -1.13 8.65
CA PRO A 26 8.24 0.15 8.15
C PRO A 26 9.64 0.02 7.53
N GLY A 27 10.34 -1.09 7.78
CA GLY A 27 11.64 -1.37 7.17
C GLY A 27 11.58 -1.66 5.67
N LEU A 28 10.39 -1.78 5.08
CA LEU A 28 10.23 -2.01 3.65
C LEU A 28 10.33 -0.72 2.80
N VAL A 29 10.53 0.44 3.41
CA VAL A 29 10.62 1.72 2.68
C VAL A 29 11.65 1.67 1.52
N PRO A 30 12.86 1.13 1.67
CA PRO A 30 13.78 1.05 0.52
C PRO A 30 13.22 0.24 -0.65
N VAL A 31 12.46 -0.81 -0.38
CA VAL A 31 11.77 -1.58 -1.42
C VAL A 31 10.70 -0.73 -2.11
N TRP A 32 9.92 0.01 -1.32
CA TRP A 32 8.86 0.88 -1.86
C TRP A 32 9.44 1.98 -2.74
N GLU A 33 10.55 2.58 -2.33
CA GLU A 33 11.23 3.60 -3.12
C GLU A 33 11.72 3.03 -4.45
N ALA A 34 12.38 1.88 -4.42
CA ALA A 34 12.90 1.23 -5.62
C ALA A 34 11.78 0.77 -6.56
N ALA A 35 10.65 0.36 -6.02
CA ALA A 35 9.50 -0.06 -6.81
C ALA A 35 8.65 1.10 -7.33
N GLY A 36 8.91 2.33 -6.87
CA GLY A 36 8.16 3.51 -7.31
C GLY A 36 6.81 3.69 -6.63
N VAL A 37 6.59 3.04 -5.48
CA VAL A 37 5.31 3.12 -4.77
C VAL A 37 5.38 3.90 -3.47
N TYR A 38 6.53 4.45 -3.13
CA TYR A 38 6.68 5.13 -1.84
C TYR A 38 5.64 6.24 -1.65
N ASP A 39 5.50 7.12 -2.64
CA ASP A 39 4.54 8.23 -2.54
C ASP A 39 3.10 7.75 -2.49
N ALA A 40 2.76 6.71 -3.24
CA ALA A 40 1.43 6.14 -3.23
C ALA A 40 1.07 5.53 -1.88
N LEU A 41 2.07 5.04 -1.13
CA LEU A 41 1.85 4.45 0.20
C LEU A 41 1.97 5.48 1.31
N TYR A 42 2.96 6.37 1.28
CA TYR A 42 3.30 7.23 2.41
C TYR A 42 2.85 8.68 2.26
N ASN A 43 2.60 9.15 1.03
CA ASN A 43 2.24 10.55 0.77
C ASN A 43 0.87 10.69 0.09
N SER A 44 -0.02 9.74 0.30
CA SER A 44 -1.32 9.69 -0.36
C SER A 44 -2.51 9.99 0.56
N ASP A 45 -2.26 10.39 1.80
CA ASP A 45 -3.34 10.72 2.73
C ASP A 45 -4.31 11.72 2.12
N GLY A 46 -5.60 11.42 2.21
CA GLY A 46 -6.64 12.29 1.68
C GLY A 46 -6.91 12.14 0.19
N GLN A 47 -6.13 11.31 -0.53
CA GLN A 47 -6.43 11.00 -1.92
C GLN A 47 -7.44 9.86 -2.01
N LEU A 48 -8.13 9.78 -3.15
CA LEU A 48 -9.00 8.65 -3.43
C LEU A 48 -8.16 7.42 -3.80
N ALA A 49 -8.62 6.23 -3.39
CA ALA A 49 -7.92 4.99 -3.68
C ALA A 49 -7.65 4.81 -5.18
N ARG A 50 -8.61 5.17 -6.04
CA ARG A 50 -8.44 5.06 -7.49
C ARG A 50 -7.32 5.93 -8.05
N GLU A 51 -6.94 7.00 -7.35
CA GLU A 51 -5.88 7.89 -7.82
C GLU A 51 -4.49 7.28 -7.69
N VAL A 52 -4.32 6.31 -6.79
CA VAL A 52 -3.03 5.65 -6.58
C VAL A 52 -2.99 4.22 -7.10
N SER A 53 -4.12 3.65 -7.51
CA SER A 53 -4.20 2.24 -7.88
C SER A 53 -3.25 1.86 -9.01
N ARG A 54 -3.03 2.76 -9.99
CA ARG A 54 -2.13 2.51 -11.10
C ARG A 54 -0.68 2.38 -10.63
N ALA A 55 -0.24 3.31 -9.78
CA ALA A 55 1.12 3.28 -9.22
C ALA A 55 1.33 2.03 -8.38
N ILE A 56 0.35 1.66 -7.57
CA ILE A 56 0.42 0.43 -6.75
C ILE A 56 0.52 -0.81 -7.66
N SER A 57 -0.25 -0.86 -8.72
CA SER A 57 -0.22 -2.00 -9.66
C SER A 57 1.15 -2.14 -10.34
N TYR A 58 1.73 -1.03 -10.81
CA TYR A 58 3.07 -1.05 -11.39
C TYR A 58 4.13 -1.48 -10.37
N GLY A 59 4.03 -0.98 -9.14
CA GLY A 59 4.94 -1.36 -8.08
C GLY A 59 4.84 -2.84 -7.73
N LEU A 60 3.63 -3.38 -7.73
CA LEU A 60 3.42 -4.81 -7.49
C LEU A 60 4.13 -5.66 -8.56
N ASP A 61 4.02 -5.27 -9.83
CA ASP A 61 4.72 -5.95 -10.91
C ASP A 61 6.25 -5.90 -10.70
N ARG A 62 6.77 -4.73 -10.31
CA ARG A 62 8.21 -4.56 -10.04
C ARG A 62 8.68 -5.46 -8.90
N VAL A 63 7.95 -5.48 -7.80
CA VAL A 63 8.31 -6.28 -6.63
C VAL A 63 8.25 -7.77 -6.95
N THR A 64 7.30 -8.17 -7.81
CA THR A 64 7.14 -9.56 -8.22
C THR A 64 8.23 -10.00 -9.20
N ASP A 65 8.63 -9.14 -10.14
CA ASP A 65 9.48 -9.54 -11.26
C ASP A 65 10.94 -9.17 -11.09
N ASP A 66 11.30 -8.22 -10.22
CA ASP A 66 12.66 -7.73 -10.07
C ASP A 66 13.33 -8.32 -8.82
N ALA A 67 14.09 -9.41 -9.03
CA ALA A 67 14.77 -10.09 -7.93
C ALA A 67 15.87 -9.24 -7.26
N THR A 68 16.34 -8.17 -7.91
CA THR A 68 17.37 -7.31 -7.31
C THR A 68 16.85 -6.54 -6.10
N LEU A 69 15.53 -6.36 -5.99
CA LEU A 69 14.92 -5.68 -4.84
C LEU A 69 15.07 -6.47 -3.54
N GLN A 70 15.36 -7.76 -3.61
CA GLN A 70 15.59 -8.58 -2.41
C GLN A 70 16.75 -8.06 -1.56
N GLN A 71 17.74 -7.40 -2.18
CA GLN A 71 18.88 -6.83 -1.46
C GLN A 71 18.49 -5.67 -0.54
N LEU A 72 17.30 -5.10 -0.75
CA LEU A 72 16.81 -3.97 0.02
C LEU A 72 15.91 -4.38 1.20
N LEU A 73 15.65 -5.67 1.34
CA LEU A 73 14.80 -6.18 2.42
C LEU A 73 15.50 -6.06 3.78
N PRO A 74 14.76 -5.65 4.82
CA PRO A 74 15.31 -5.67 6.16
C PRO A 74 15.51 -7.11 6.66
N PRO A 75 16.41 -7.33 7.64
CA PRO A 75 16.61 -8.67 8.20
C PRO A 75 15.30 -9.28 8.71
N GLY A 76 15.06 -10.53 8.35
CA GLY A 76 13.89 -11.28 8.82
C GLY A 76 12.61 -11.01 8.06
N VAL A 77 12.61 -10.13 7.05
CA VAL A 77 11.43 -9.84 6.24
C VAL A 77 11.63 -10.43 4.84
N PRO A 78 10.84 -11.44 4.46
CA PRO A 78 10.95 -12.03 3.13
C PRO A 78 10.25 -11.17 2.06
N MET A 79 10.66 -11.33 0.81
CA MET A 79 10.03 -10.64 -0.32
C MET A 79 8.52 -10.93 -0.40
N ASN A 80 8.12 -12.13 0.01
CA ASN A 80 6.69 -12.50 0.03
C ASN A 80 5.84 -11.55 0.88
N GLU A 81 6.40 -10.96 1.93
CA GLU A 81 5.66 -9.99 2.75
C GLU A 81 5.40 -8.70 1.96
N ALA A 82 6.39 -8.22 1.22
CA ALA A 82 6.22 -7.04 0.36
C ALA A 82 5.16 -7.30 -0.71
N ILE A 83 5.22 -8.47 -1.35
CA ILE A 83 4.25 -8.85 -2.39
C ILE A 83 2.85 -8.97 -1.78
N ARG A 84 2.74 -9.64 -0.63
CA ARG A 84 1.45 -9.83 0.06
C ARG A 84 0.81 -8.47 0.37
N PHE A 85 1.58 -7.55 0.95
CA PHE A 85 1.07 -6.25 1.33
C PHE A 85 0.61 -5.44 0.12
N LEU A 86 1.46 -5.33 -0.90
CA LEU A 86 1.11 -4.59 -2.12
C LEU A 86 -0.07 -5.20 -2.86
N ASP A 87 -0.14 -6.53 -2.92
CA ASP A 87 -1.27 -7.21 -3.56
C ASP A 87 -2.58 -6.88 -2.84
N ASN A 88 -2.58 -6.93 -1.51
CA ASN A 88 -3.76 -6.58 -0.72
C ASN A 88 -4.15 -5.11 -0.90
N VAL A 89 -3.19 -4.20 -0.85
CA VAL A 89 -3.46 -2.77 -1.05
C VAL A 89 -4.01 -2.53 -2.46
N ASN A 90 -3.43 -3.17 -3.47
CA ASN A 90 -3.89 -3.06 -4.85
C ASN A 90 -5.35 -3.50 -4.99
N ARG A 91 -5.69 -4.66 -4.42
CA ARG A 91 -7.06 -5.18 -4.44
C ARG A 91 -8.02 -4.27 -3.70
N GLY A 92 -7.60 -3.75 -2.54
CA GLY A 92 -8.42 -2.81 -1.77
C GLY A 92 -8.71 -1.54 -2.57
N CYS A 93 -7.70 -0.97 -3.22
CA CYS A 93 -7.86 0.24 -4.02
C CYS A 93 -8.76 0.02 -5.25
N ILE A 94 -8.71 -1.17 -5.86
CA ILE A 94 -9.58 -1.50 -6.99
C ILE A 94 -11.02 -1.69 -6.50
N THR A 95 -11.20 -2.41 -5.40
CA THR A 95 -12.54 -2.70 -4.85
C THR A 95 -13.20 -1.44 -4.28
N HIS A 96 -12.42 -0.57 -3.65
CA HIS A 96 -12.92 0.61 -2.95
C HIS A 96 -12.36 1.90 -3.55
N GLY A 97 -12.43 2.04 -4.87
CA GLY A 97 -11.81 3.17 -5.58
C GLY A 97 -12.30 4.54 -5.13
N ALA A 98 -13.52 4.64 -4.61
CA ALA A 98 -14.09 5.89 -4.11
C ALA A 98 -13.79 6.16 -2.62
N ALA A 99 -13.06 5.26 -1.95
CA ALA A 99 -12.67 5.45 -0.56
C ALA A 99 -11.45 6.37 -0.46
N TRP A 100 -11.30 7.01 0.70
CA TRP A 100 -10.17 7.90 0.98
C TRP A 100 -9.03 7.12 1.63
N ILE A 101 -7.81 7.51 1.32
CA ILE A 101 -6.61 6.89 1.88
C ILE A 101 -6.25 7.56 3.21
N ARG A 102 -5.96 6.74 4.21
CA ARG A 102 -5.43 7.17 5.49
C ARG A 102 -4.29 6.24 5.90
N THR A 103 -3.11 6.81 6.19
CA THR A 103 -1.93 6.03 6.59
C THR A 103 -1.45 6.44 7.98
N ARG A 104 -0.78 5.52 8.68
CA ARG A 104 -0.18 5.78 9.99
C ARG A 104 1.05 4.92 10.24
#